data_720bf098f07806487a9df953a0e2faf2
#
_entry.id   720bf098f07806487a9df953a0e2faf2
#
_cell.length_a   1.000
_cell.length_b   1.000
_cell.length_c   1.000
_cell.angle_alpha   90.00
_cell.angle_beta   90.00
_cell.angle_gamma   90.00
#
_symmetry.space_group_name_H-M   'P 1'
#
loop_
_entity.id
_entity.type
_entity.pdbx_description
1 polymer ?
#
loop_
_entity_poly.entity_id
_entity_poly.type
_entity_poly.pdbx_seq_one_letter_code
_entity_poly.pdbx_strand_id
1 'polypeptide(L)'
;MGLRQFFGPAGGDAATGAVRRAVAAQLFCAAYLQLIEWVPVFPWNDLAHGNAQEGLDILLAVLQLAIAFGFLYRRQWAMVLGIAGYLGWFCLQLDSWWRPYLLGGRTVGPNWYFAHTYKFLPVIDHRPTPDAAHVVLQITLLLVIITAMGAWRAHSRGTARSSLST
;
A
#
# COMPACT_ATOMS: atom_id res chain seq x y z
N MET A 1 -33.70 -29.36 19.72
CA MET A 1 -33.34 -28.08 19.01
C MET A 1 -31.89 -27.75 19.43
N GLY A 2 -30.93 -28.03 18.58
CA GLY A 2 -29.50 -28.17 18.99
C GLY A 2 -28.76 -26.88 18.97
N LEU A 3 -27.95 -26.60 19.98
CA LEU A 3 -27.02 -25.50 20.20
C LEU A 3 -25.92 -25.34 19.12
N ARG A 4 -25.92 -26.14 18.07
CA ARG A 4 -24.94 -26.09 16.97
C ARG A 4 -25.14 -24.96 15.96
N GLN A 5 -26.24 -24.21 16.02
CA GLN A 5 -26.51 -23.12 15.08
C GLN A 5 -25.91 -21.77 15.48
N PHE A 6 -25.34 -21.63 16.69
CA PHE A 6 -24.75 -20.37 17.17
C PHE A 6 -23.27 -20.16 16.83
N PHE A 7 -22.56 -21.22 16.48
CA PHE A 7 -21.17 -21.11 16.04
C PHE A 7 -21.11 -21.36 14.54
N GLY A 8 -21.22 -20.28 13.77
CA GLY A 8 -20.89 -20.30 12.34
C GLY A 8 -19.49 -20.89 12.12
N PRO A 9 -19.22 -21.51 10.96
CA PRO A 9 -17.97 -22.23 10.74
C PRO A 9 -16.78 -21.31 10.96
N ALA A 10 -15.85 -21.70 11.82
CA ALA A 10 -14.64 -20.96 12.21
C ALA A 10 -13.81 -20.42 11.03
N GLY A 11 -14.03 -20.94 9.81
CA GLY A 11 -13.44 -20.44 8.58
C GLY A 11 -13.97 -19.09 8.08
N GLY A 12 -15.22 -18.74 8.40
CA GLY A 12 -15.85 -17.46 8.01
C GLY A 12 -15.24 -16.27 8.74
N ASP A 13 -14.97 -16.44 10.02
CA ASP A 13 -14.43 -15.38 10.88
C ASP A 13 -12.98 -15.04 10.53
N ALA A 14 -12.16 -16.05 10.25
CA ALA A 14 -10.78 -15.87 9.86
C ALA A 14 -10.63 -15.14 8.51
N ALA A 15 -11.46 -15.49 7.51
CA ALA A 15 -11.48 -14.83 6.22
C ALA A 15 -11.95 -13.37 6.34
N THR A 16 -12.97 -13.11 7.15
CA THR A 16 -13.49 -11.77 7.43
C THR A 16 -12.43 -10.92 8.13
N GLY A 17 -11.73 -11.47 9.12
CA GLY A 17 -10.62 -10.79 9.80
C GLY A 17 -9.46 -10.46 8.87
N ALA A 18 -9.10 -11.35 7.93
CA ALA A 18 -8.06 -11.10 6.94
C ALA A 18 -8.44 -9.95 5.99
N VAL A 19 -9.68 -9.94 5.50
CA VAL A 19 -10.18 -8.85 4.64
C VAL A 19 -10.18 -7.51 5.38
N ARG A 20 -10.65 -7.47 6.62
CA ARG A 20 -10.63 -6.24 7.43
C ARG A 20 -9.22 -5.68 7.60
N ARG A 21 -8.23 -6.52 7.91
CA ARG A 21 -6.82 -6.09 8.01
C ARG A 21 -6.28 -5.54 6.69
N ALA A 22 -6.59 -6.20 5.57
CA ALA A 22 -6.17 -5.73 4.25
C ALA A 22 -6.79 -4.37 3.91
N VAL A 23 -8.08 -4.18 4.17
CA VAL A 23 -8.76 -2.89 3.96
C VAL A 23 -8.20 -1.81 4.87
N ALA A 24 -7.99 -2.10 6.16
CA ALA A 24 -7.41 -1.14 7.10
C ALA A 24 -5.99 -0.70 6.66
N ALA A 25 -5.15 -1.63 6.21
CA ALA A 25 -3.82 -1.30 5.69
C ALA A 25 -3.90 -0.43 4.43
N GLN A 26 -4.82 -0.71 3.50
CA GLN A 26 -5.04 0.11 2.29
C GLN A 26 -5.52 1.51 2.62
N LEU A 27 -6.48 1.65 3.53
CA LEU A 27 -6.99 2.95 3.96
C LEU A 27 -5.92 3.76 4.69
N PHE A 28 -5.10 3.10 5.52
CA PHE A 28 -3.95 3.75 6.17
C PHE A 28 -2.93 4.24 5.12
N CYS A 29 -2.61 3.41 4.12
CA CYS A 29 -1.70 3.80 3.04
C CYS A 29 -2.24 5.00 2.25
N ALA A 30 -3.54 4.99 1.90
CA ALA A 30 -4.18 6.10 1.21
C ALA A 30 -4.17 7.38 2.06
N ALA A 31 -4.53 7.28 3.35
CA ALA A 31 -4.52 8.42 4.26
C ALA A 31 -3.11 8.99 4.46
N TYR A 32 -2.10 8.12 4.59
CA TYR A 32 -0.71 8.53 4.71
C TYR A 32 -0.22 9.26 3.45
N LEU A 33 -0.53 8.73 2.26
CA LEU A 33 -0.19 9.39 1.00
C LEU A 33 -0.82 10.78 0.93
N GLN A 34 -2.12 10.89 1.19
CA GLN A 34 -2.82 12.18 1.15
C GLN A 34 -2.27 13.15 2.21
N LEU A 35 -1.89 12.65 3.40
CA LEU A 35 -1.27 13.48 4.43
C LEU A 35 0.04 14.12 3.93
N ILE A 36 0.94 13.33 3.33
CA ILE A 36 2.23 13.84 2.89
C ILE A 36 2.13 14.72 1.64
N GLU A 37 1.08 14.58 0.84
CA GLU A 37 0.88 15.37 -0.39
C GLU A 37 0.11 16.67 -0.15
N TRP A 38 -0.73 16.77 0.90
CA TRP A 38 -1.62 17.92 1.10
C TRP A 38 -1.40 18.68 2.39
N VAL A 39 -0.77 18.06 3.40
CA VAL A 39 -0.55 18.70 4.70
C VAL A 39 0.92 19.08 4.87
N PRO A 40 1.26 20.36 5.06
CA PRO A 40 2.66 20.77 5.25
C PRO A 40 3.16 20.30 6.63
N VAL A 41 4.07 19.34 6.63
CA VAL A 41 4.67 18.73 7.84
C VAL A 41 6.19 18.75 7.69
N PHE A 42 6.76 19.95 7.52
CA PHE A 42 8.22 20.10 7.40
C PHE A 42 8.95 19.60 8.67
N PRO A 43 10.08 18.91 8.58
CA PRO A 43 10.80 18.49 7.37
C PRO A 43 10.39 17.12 6.81
N TRP A 44 9.24 16.59 7.23
CA TRP A 44 8.74 15.31 6.73
C TRP A 44 8.40 15.36 5.23
N ASN A 45 7.76 16.44 4.82
CA ASN A 45 7.56 16.82 3.42
C ASN A 45 7.94 18.28 3.22
N ASP A 46 8.14 18.69 1.97
CA ASP A 46 8.46 20.07 1.60
C ASP A 46 7.52 20.57 0.51
N LEU A 47 6.28 20.88 0.89
CA LEU A 47 5.25 21.35 -0.03
C LEU A 47 5.51 22.80 -0.54
N ALA A 48 6.43 23.55 0.09
CA ALA A 48 6.77 24.91 -0.35
C ALA A 48 7.51 24.92 -1.70
N HIS A 49 8.21 23.83 -2.05
CA HIS A 49 9.01 23.73 -3.25
C HIS A 49 8.35 22.91 -4.38
N GLY A 50 7.13 22.50 -4.22
CA GLY A 50 6.35 21.96 -5.32
C GLY A 50 5.35 20.87 -4.98
N ASN A 51 4.17 21.05 -5.50
CA ASN A 51 3.20 19.98 -5.70
C ASN A 51 2.68 20.14 -7.15
N ALA A 52 3.32 19.51 -8.10
CA ALA A 52 2.94 19.61 -9.51
C ALA A 52 2.03 18.45 -9.97
N GLN A 53 1.59 17.55 -9.05
CA GLN A 53 0.93 16.30 -9.42
C GLN A 53 -0.48 16.13 -8.81
N GLU A 54 -1.14 17.22 -8.43
CA GLU A 54 -2.45 17.21 -7.75
C GLU A 54 -3.48 16.27 -8.39
N GLY A 55 -3.57 16.25 -9.73
CA GLY A 55 -4.51 15.38 -10.44
C GLY A 55 -4.17 13.89 -10.33
N LEU A 56 -2.88 13.54 -10.29
CA LEU A 56 -2.43 12.16 -10.14
C LEU A 56 -2.68 11.65 -8.71
N ASP A 57 -2.47 12.48 -7.71
CA ASP A 57 -2.67 12.12 -6.30
C ASP A 57 -4.13 11.82 -6.00
N ILE A 58 -5.05 12.64 -6.53
CA ILE A 58 -6.49 12.40 -6.44
C ILE A 58 -6.86 11.09 -7.15
N LEU A 59 -6.34 10.87 -8.36
CA LEU A 59 -6.60 9.62 -9.09
C LEU A 59 -6.11 8.40 -8.31
N LEU A 60 -4.92 8.46 -7.74
CA LEU A 60 -4.37 7.37 -6.91
C LEU A 60 -5.23 7.12 -5.68
N ALA A 61 -5.71 8.17 -5.00
CA ALA A 61 -6.63 8.03 -3.87
C ALA A 61 -7.93 7.34 -4.27
N VAL A 62 -8.54 7.75 -5.39
CA VAL A 62 -9.76 7.13 -5.91
C VAL A 62 -9.55 5.65 -6.26
N LEU A 63 -8.44 5.32 -6.93
CA LEU A 63 -8.08 3.93 -7.25
C LEU A 63 -7.87 3.08 -6.00
N GLN A 64 -7.16 3.59 -5.00
CA GLN A 64 -6.93 2.89 -3.73
C GLN A 64 -8.26 2.62 -3.00
N LEU A 65 -9.16 3.61 -2.93
CA LEU A 65 -10.49 3.43 -2.35
C LEU A 65 -11.31 2.40 -3.13
N ALA A 66 -11.32 2.45 -4.46
CA ALA A 66 -12.02 1.48 -5.30
C ALA A 66 -11.51 0.05 -5.07
N ILE A 67 -10.19 -0.14 -4.95
CA ILE A 67 -9.58 -1.43 -4.62
C ILE A 67 -10.02 -1.87 -3.21
N ALA A 68 -9.96 -1.00 -2.21
CA ALA A 68 -10.37 -1.31 -0.85
C ALA A 68 -11.86 -1.73 -0.77
N PHE A 69 -12.75 -1.06 -1.51
CA PHE A 69 -14.13 -1.48 -1.68
C PHE A 69 -14.25 -2.86 -2.33
N GLY A 70 -13.47 -3.13 -3.37
CA GLY A 70 -13.39 -4.44 -4.00
C GLY A 70 -13.02 -5.56 -3.03
N PHE A 71 -12.10 -5.29 -2.09
CA PHE A 71 -11.74 -6.21 -1.00
C PHE A 71 -12.91 -6.40 -0.01
N LEU A 72 -13.59 -5.33 0.41
CA LEU A 72 -14.77 -5.42 1.28
C LEU A 72 -15.87 -6.32 0.69
N TYR A 73 -16.13 -6.17 -0.60
CA TYR A 73 -17.10 -6.99 -1.33
C TYR A 73 -16.54 -8.35 -1.79
N ARG A 74 -15.31 -8.69 -1.35
CA ARG A 74 -14.64 -9.97 -1.65
C ARG A 74 -14.56 -10.28 -3.15
N ARG A 75 -14.40 -9.25 -3.98
CA ARG A 75 -14.27 -9.42 -5.44
C ARG A 75 -12.88 -9.92 -5.77
N GLN A 76 -12.77 -11.16 -6.23
CA GLN A 76 -11.47 -11.79 -6.51
C GLN A 76 -10.62 -11.01 -7.50
N TRP A 77 -11.22 -10.46 -8.56
CA TRP A 77 -10.50 -9.64 -9.53
C TRP A 77 -9.89 -8.38 -8.89
N ALA A 78 -10.62 -7.73 -7.96
CA ALA A 78 -10.12 -6.54 -7.26
C ALA A 78 -8.95 -6.89 -6.32
N MET A 79 -8.98 -8.08 -5.70
CA MET A 79 -7.88 -8.58 -4.88
C MET A 79 -6.62 -8.80 -5.72
N VAL A 80 -6.75 -9.45 -6.89
CA VAL A 80 -5.61 -9.70 -7.79
C VAL A 80 -5.05 -8.39 -8.35
N LEU A 81 -5.91 -7.51 -8.88
CA LEU A 81 -5.47 -6.21 -9.40
C LEU A 81 -4.86 -5.33 -8.32
N GLY A 82 -5.43 -5.33 -7.10
CA GLY A 82 -4.89 -4.60 -5.98
C GLY A 82 -3.49 -5.10 -5.59
N ILE A 83 -3.30 -6.41 -5.44
CA ILE A 83 -1.98 -6.99 -5.14
C ILE A 83 -0.97 -6.62 -6.25
N ALA A 84 -1.34 -6.78 -7.52
CA ALA A 84 -0.45 -6.46 -8.64
C ALA A 84 -0.11 -4.97 -8.68
N GLY A 85 -1.08 -4.07 -8.47
CA GLY A 85 -0.89 -2.63 -8.44
C GLY A 85 0.03 -2.17 -7.30
N TYR A 86 -0.22 -2.62 -6.07
CA TYR A 86 0.63 -2.29 -4.93
C TYR A 86 2.04 -2.87 -5.04
N LEU A 87 2.19 -4.09 -5.58
CA LEU A 87 3.49 -4.69 -5.84
C LEU A 87 4.25 -3.90 -6.92
N GLY A 88 3.60 -3.54 -8.02
CA GLY A 88 4.19 -2.71 -9.07
C GLY A 88 4.64 -1.35 -8.52
N TRP A 89 3.80 -0.70 -7.72
CA TRP A 89 4.16 0.57 -7.08
C TRP A 89 5.34 0.41 -6.11
N PHE A 90 5.35 -0.63 -5.29
CA PHE A 90 6.48 -0.93 -4.40
C PHE A 90 7.78 -1.13 -5.19
N CYS A 91 7.75 -1.88 -6.30
CA CYS A 91 8.90 -2.06 -7.18
C CYS A 91 9.39 -0.74 -7.78
N LEU A 92 8.46 0.13 -8.22
CA LEU A 92 8.79 1.48 -8.72
C LEU A 92 9.46 2.33 -7.63
N GLN A 93 8.98 2.27 -6.39
CA GLN A 93 9.58 2.97 -5.25
C GLN A 93 11.01 2.47 -4.98
N LEU A 94 11.25 1.15 -5.05
CA LEU A 94 12.60 0.60 -4.89
C LEU A 94 13.52 1.04 -6.04
N ASP A 95 13.02 1.01 -7.27
CA ASP A 95 13.79 1.44 -8.44
C ASP A 95 14.12 2.93 -8.43
N SER A 96 13.19 3.77 -7.97
CA SER A 96 13.36 5.22 -7.93
C SER A 96 14.27 5.71 -6.81
N TRP A 97 14.29 5.03 -5.66
CA TRP A 97 15.00 5.49 -4.48
C TRP A 97 16.20 4.62 -4.09
N TRP A 98 15.99 3.30 -3.96
CA TRP A 98 17.01 2.41 -3.41
C TRP A 98 18.06 2.00 -4.44
N ARG A 99 17.65 1.76 -5.68
CA ARG A 99 18.61 1.42 -6.73
C ARG A 99 19.63 2.54 -6.97
N PRO A 100 19.26 3.81 -7.18
CA PRO A 100 20.22 4.87 -7.37
C PRO A 100 21.01 5.20 -6.10
N TYR A 101 20.43 5.05 -4.91
CA TYR A 101 21.13 5.22 -3.65
C TYR A 101 22.24 4.17 -3.45
N LEU A 102 21.95 2.89 -3.66
CA LEU A 102 22.88 1.79 -3.42
C LEU A 102 23.87 1.59 -4.57
N LEU A 103 23.40 1.65 -5.82
CA LEU A 103 24.20 1.30 -7.00
C LEU A 103 24.67 2.52 -7.79
N GLY A 104 24.17 3.71 -7.49
CA GLY A 104 24.38 4.91 -8.30
C GLY A 104 23.47 4.94 -9.53
N GLY A 105 23.56 6.04 -10.29
CA GLY A 105 22.73 6.26 -11.46
C GLY A 105 21.71 7.38 -11.27
N ARG A 106 20.87 7.62 -12.30
CA ARG A 106 19.82 8.64 -12.25
C ARG A 106 18.58 8.10 -11.58
N THR A 107 17.92 8.92 -10.76
CA THR A 107 16.57 8.65 -10.27
C THR A 107 15.54 8.84 -11.37
N VAL A 108 14.45 8.12 -11.26
CA VAL A 108 13.25 8.36 -12.04
C VAL A 108 12.45 9.46 -11.33
N GLY A 109 12.36 10.63 -11.94
CA GLY A 109 11.59 11.75 -11.41
C GLY A 109 12.41 12.91 -10.82
N PRO A 110 11.76 14.02 -10.47
CA PRO A 110 12.42 15.24 -9.99
C PRO A 110 12.84 15.11 -8.53
N ASN A 111 14.14 14.94 -8.27
CA ASN A 111 14.71 14.84 -6.92
C ASN A 111 14.69 16.15 -6.12
N TRP A 112 14.51 17.26 -6.77
CA TRP A 112 14.56 18.58 -6.16
C TRP A 112 13.42 18.81 -5.14
N TYR A 113 12.24 18.16 -5.30
CA TYR A 113 11.15 18.19 -4.33
C TYR A 113 11.54 17.70 -2.95
N PHE A 114 12.51 16.79 -2.90
CA PHE A 114 12.88 16.09 -1.69
C PHE A 114 14.25 16.55 -1.17
N ALA A 115 14.78 17.65 -1.70
CA ALA A 115 16.10 18.16 -1.31
C ALA A 115 16.17 18.49 0.18
N HIS A 116 15.12 19.10 0.73
CA HIS A 116 15.07 19.60 2.12
C HIS A 116 14.29 18.69 3.08
N THR A 117 13.79 17.54 2.62
CA THR A 117 13.08 16.59 3.48
C THR A 117 14.04 15.83 4.41
N TYR A 118 13.49 15.34 5.52
CA TYR A 118 14.26 14.62 6.53
C TYR A 118 14.85 13.32 6.00
N LYS A 119 16.17 13.20 6.06
CA LYS A 119 16.95 12.03 5.66
C LYS A 119 17.69 11.48 6.88
N PHE A 120 17.46 10.22 7.19
CA PHE A 120 18.14 9.53 8.29
C PHE A 120 19.27 8.61 7.82
N LEU A 121 19.37 8.38 6.51
CA LEU A 121 20.44 7.61 5.90
C LEU A 121 21.65 8.51 5.58
N PRO A 122 22.88 7.98 5.63
CA PRO A 122 24.06 8.74 5.26
C PRO A 122 24.01 9.16 3.79
N VAL A 123 24.47 10.37 3.52
CA VAL A 123 24.63 10.83 2.13
C VAL A 123 25.83 10.12 1.51
N ILE A 124 25.64 9.51 0.36
CA ILE A 124 26.69 8.82 -0.40
C ILE A 124 26.96 9.63 -1.67
N ASP A 125 28.08 10.31 -1.72
CA ASP A 125 28.47 11.17 -2.84
C ASP A 125 27.32 12.11 -3.26
N HIS A 126 27.02 12.15 -4.55
CA HIS A 126 25.88 12.91 -5.14
C HIS A 126 24.65 12.03 -5.40
N ARG A 127 24.53 10.89 -4.72
CA ARG A 127 23.40 9.97 -4.90
C ARG A 127 22.16 10.49 -4.19
N PRO A 128 20.99 10.27 -4.77
CA PRO A 128 19.73 10.60 -4.11
C PRO A 128 19.57 9.74 -2.86
N THR A 129 19.40 10.37 -1.73
CA THR A 129 19.19 9.69 -0.45
C THR A 129 17.69 9.55 -0.21
N PRO A 130 17.17 8.33 0.02
CA PRO A 130 15.76 8.14 0.39
C PRO A 130 15.42 8.94 1.64
N ASP A 131 14.33 9.68 1.60
CA ASP A 131 13.84 10.41 2.76
C ASP A 131 12.92 9.54 3.64
N ALA A 132 12.66 10.02 4.86
CA ALA A 132 11.86 9.28 5.83
C ALA A 132 10.42 9.06 5.36
N ALA A 133 9.81 10.03 4.67
CA ALA A 133 8.44 9.92 4.19
C ALA A 133 8.29 8.79 3.16
N HIS A 134 9.23 8.67 2.22
CA HIS A 134 9.23 7.59 1.24
C HIS A 134 9.53 6.22 1.87
N VAL A 135 10.43 6.15 2.86
CA VAL A 135 10.69 4.88 3.56
C VAL A 135 9.45 4.41 4.32
N VAL A 136 8.73 5.30 4.99
CA VAL A 136 7.46 4.95 5.65
C VAL A 136 6.40 4.54 4.63
N LEU A 137 6.31 5.22 3.49
CA LEU A 137 5.41 4.82 2.40
C LEU A 137 5.73 3.39 1.92
N GLN A 138 7.00 3.05 1.72
CA GLN A 138 7.44 1.72 1.29
C GLN A 138 7.10 0.64 2.32
N ILE A 139 7.30 0.90 3.61
CA ILE A 139 6.90 0.00 4.69
C ILE A 139 5.37 -0.21 4.67
N THR A 140 4.62 0.86 4.46
CA THR A 140 3.16 0.81 4.39
C THR A 140 2.68 0.02 3.17
N LEU A 141 3.30 0.21 1.99
CA LEU A 141 3.02 -0.58 0.79
C LEU A 141 3.30 -2.08 1.02
N LEU A 142 4.41 -2.41 1.67
CA LEU A 142 4.73 -3.80 2.02
C LEU A 142 3.68 -4.41 2.95
N LEU A 143 3.22 -3.66 3.94
CA LEU A 143 2.14 -4.09 4.85
C LEU A 143 0.83 -4.33 4.09
N VAL A 144 0.48 -3.45 3.15
CA VAL A 144 -0.68 -3.63 2.26
C VAL A 144 -0.55 -4.91 1.45
N ILE A 145 0.59 -5.16 0.81
CA ILE A 145 0.84 -6.35 0.01
C ILE A 145 0.68 -7.63 0.85
N ILE A 146 1.32 -7.69 2.02
CA ILE A 146 1.26 -8.85 2.92
C ILE A 146 -0.19 -9.13 3.36
N THR A 147 -0.91 -8.10 3.79
CA THR A 147 -2.28 -8.25 4.27
C THR A 147 -3.26 -8.58 3.14
N ALA A 148 -3.08 -7.99 1.95
CA ALA A 148 -3.87 -8.29 0.76
C ALA A 148 -3.68 -9.73 0.29
N MET A 149 -2.44 -10.23 0.26
CA MET A 149 -2.15 -11.63 -0.06
C MET A 149 -2.77 -12.58 0.97
N GLY A 150 -2.74 -12.21 2.26
CA GLY A 150 -3.42 -12.96 3.33
C GLY A 150 -4.92 -13.05 3.12
N ALA A 151 -5.56 -11.93 2.77
CA ALA A 151 -6.98 -11.87 2.48
C ALA A 151 -7.39 -12.70 1.25
N TRP A 152 -6.62 -12.58 0.16
CA TRP A 152 -6.84 -13.37 -1.05
C TRP A 152 -6.73 -14.87 -0.79
N ARG A 153 -5.67 -15.33 -0.08
CA ARG A 153 -5.48 -16.74 0.27
C ARG A 153 -6.62 -17.27 1.15
N ALA A 154 -7.08 -16.49 2.12
CA ALA A 154 -8.19 -16.87 2.99
C ALA A 154 -9.51 -16.99 2.21
N HIS A 155 -9.76 -16.07 1.27
CA HIS A 155 -10.93 -16.10 0.39
C HIS A 155 -10.91 -17.34 -0.53
N SER A 156 -9.80 -17.60 -1.23
CA SER A 156 -9.65 -18.73 -2.16
C SER A 156 -9.83 -20.10 -1.48
N ARG A 157 -9.34 -20.25 -0.24
CA ARG A 157 -9.54 -21.48 0.53
C ARG A 157 -10.99 -21.69 0.94
N GLY A 158 -11.73 -20.61 1.21
CA GLY A 158 -13.15 -20.67 1.54
C GLY A 158 -13.99 -21.16 0.36
N THR A 159 -13.72 -20.64 -0.83
CA THR A 159 -14.45 -21.05 -2.07
C THR A 159 -14.17 -22.49 -2.45
N ALA A 160 -12.91 -22.96 -2.34
CA ALA A 160 -12.54 -24.34 -2.64
C ALA A 160 -13.23 -25.36 -1.70
N ARG A 161 -13.43 -25.02 -0.41
CA ARG A 161 -14.12 -25.91 0.54
C ARG A 161 -15.63 -26.01 0.25
N SER A 162 -16.26 -24.93 -0.16
CA SER A 162 -17.70 -24.93 -0.48
C SER A 162 -18.03 -25.77 -1.73
N SER A 163 -17.12 -25.84 -2.71
CA SER A 163 -17.31 -26.64 -3.92
C SER A 163 -17.13 -28.16 -3.72
N LEU A 164 -16.51 -28.57 -2.62
CA LEU A 164 -16.34 -30.01 -2.28
C LEU A 164 -17.47 -30.56 -1.40
N SER A 165 -18.37 -29.69 -0.92
CA SER A 165 -19.49 -30.05 -0.04
C SER A 165 -20.83 -30.12 -0.78
N THR A 166 -20.87 -29.85 -2.06
CA THR A 166 -22.01 -29.99 -2.99
C THR A 166 -21.88 -31.23 -3.83
#